data_f828339caf331b9fe91bfbca9f27dde7
#
_entry.id   f828339caf331b9fe91bfbca9f27dde7
#
_cell.length_a   1.000
_cell.length_b   1.000
_cell.length_c   1.000
_cell.angle_alpha   90.00
_cell.angle_beta   90.00
_cell.angle_gamma   90.00
#
_symmetry.space_group_name_H-M   'P 1'
#
loop_
_entity.id
_entity.type
_entity.pdbx_description
1 polymer ?
#
loop_
_entity_poly.entity_id
_entity_poly.type
_entity_poly.pdbx_seq_one_letter_code
_entity_poly.pdbx_strand_id
1 'polypeptide(L)'
;MRSIFNELADEQGFRRVELSEYHRYRDLHGAALLRELGLPLRKLPRVMNSMRRRMADHRGTLSLFPGIADALHRLAVSGVQLAIVSSNSRENVERFLGRDNAGLIGCYACGVSMFGKASKLRQVLRRSAVQHQYAIYIGDEIRDAEAAKAAGIAFGAVTWGQHSQEALRAQRPAEIFATVADMSDKLS
;
A
#
# COMPACT_ATOMS: atom_id res chain seq x y z
N MET A 1 2.39 4.32 13.20
CA MET A 1 2.47 2.94 12.67
C MET A 1 3.37 2.05 13.53
N ARG A 2 4.65 2.40 13.76
CA ARG A 2 5.61 1.62 14.56
C ARG A 2 5.16 1.37 16.00
N SER A 3 4.58 2.35 16.69
CA SER A 3 4.03 2.19 18.06
C SER A 3 3.03 1.04 18.11
N ILE A 4 2.04 1.07 17.24
CA ILE A 4 1.02 0.01 17.12
C ILE A 4 1.65 -1.35 16.85
N PHE A 5 2.66 -1.40 15.98
CA PHE A 5 3.37 -2.65 15.66
C PHE A 5 4.09 -3.21 16.89
N ASN A 6 4.82 -2.38 17.65
CA ASN A 6 5.57 -2.81 18.82
C ASN A 6 4.68 -3.22 20.00
N GLU A 7 3.54 -2.56 20.17
CA GLU A 7 2.52 -3.00 21.13
C GLU A 7 2.00 -4.41 20.79
N LEU A 8 1.74 -4.66 19.51
CA LEU A 8 1.33 -5.99 19.05
C LEU A 8 2.45 -7.03 19.16
N ALA A 9 3.71 -6.61 18.99
CA ALA A 9 4.86 -7.48 19.19
C ALA A 9 4.92 -8.00 20.65
N ASP A 10 4.72 -7.09 21.62
CA ASP A 10 4.67 -7.45 23.04
C ASP A 10 3.52 -8.41 23.35
N GLU A 11 2.32 -8.11 22.85
CA GLU A 11 1.11 -8.91 23.12
C GLU A 11 1.13 -10.29 22.47
N GLN A 12 1.67 -10.40 21.27
CA GLN A 12 1.63 -11.63 20.49
C GLN A 12 2.92 -12.45 20.57
N GLY A 13 3.95 -11.93 21.26
CA GLY A 13 5.23 -12.60 21.49
C GLY A 13 6.05 -12.74 20.20
N PHE A 14 6.25 -11.64 19.47
CA PHE A 14 7.21 -11.55 18.38
C PHE A 14 8.14 -10.35 18.57
N ARG A 15 9.18 -10.21 17.76
CA ARG A 15 10.23 -9.21 17.95
C ARG A 15 9.71 -7.80 17.68
N ARG A 16 10.05 -6.86 18.59
CA ARG A 16 9.89 -5.42 18.37
C ARG A 16 10.87 -4.93 17.31
N VAL A 17 10.52 -3.83 16.66
CA VAL A 17 11.40 -3.13 15.71
C VAL A 17 11.80 -1.78 16.32
N GLU A 18 13.06 -1.67 16.70
CA GLU A 18 13.63 -0.42 17.20
C GLU A 18 13.90 0.56 16.05
N LEU A 19 13.92 1.86 16.37
CA LEU A 19 14.13 2.89 15.35
C LEU A 19 15.47 2.73 14.64
N SER A 20 16.51 2.40 15.40
CA SER A 20 17.88 2.16 14.90
C SER A 20 17.98 0.96 13.95
N GLU A 21 17.09 -0.02 14.12
CA GLU A 21 17.06 -1.22 13.28
C GLU A 21 16.09 -1.12 12.10
N TYR A 22 15.29 -0.04 12.01
CA TYR A 22 14.24 0.10 11.01
C TYR A 22 14.75 -0.07 9.57
N HIS A 23 15.93 0.46 9.27
CA HIS A 23 16.55 0.33 7.95
C HIS A 23 16.82 -1.14 7.56
N ARG A 24 17.11 -2.01 8.52
CA ARG A 24 17.34 -3.46 8.30
C ARG A 24 16.05 -4.18 7.92
N TYR A 25 14.91 -3.79 8.50
CA TYR A 25 13.62 -4.42 8.23
C TYR A 25 12.90 -3.80 7.04
N ARG A 26 13.28 -2.58 6.66
CA ARG A 26 12.59 -1.79 5.65
C ARG A 26 12.49 -2.53 4.31
N ASP A 27 13.52 -3.22 3.90
CA ASP A 27 13.60 -3.90 2.60
C ASP A 27 13.31 -5.41 2.70
N LEU A 28 12.97 -5.89 3.88
CA LEU A 28 12.52 -7.27 4.07
C LEU A 28 11.02 -7.39 3.80
N HIS A 29 10.63 -8.48 3.13
CA HIS A 29 9.22 -8.77 2.85
C HIS A 29 8.92 -10.26 2.94
N GLY A 30 7.62 -10.61 2.97
CA GLY A 30 7.16 -12.00 2.96
C GLY A 30 7.76 -12.86 4.08
N ALA A 31 8.24 -14.04 3.71
CA ALA A 31 8.78 -15.03 4.66
C ALA A 31 10.07 -14.56 5.35
N ALA A 32 10.89 -13.74 4.69
CA ALA A 32 12.12 -13.20 5.28
C ALA A 32 11.81 -12.27 6.45
N LEU A 33 10.87 -11.33 6.26
CA LEU A 33 10.42 -10.44 7.33
C LEU A 33 9.81 -11.22 8.50
N LEU A 34 8.93 -12.16 8.24
CA LEU A 34 8.29 -12.97 9.29
C LEU A 34 9.30 -13.76 10.11
N ARG A 35 10.33 -14.31 9.47
CA ARG A 35 11.42 -15.03 10.13
C ARG A 35 12.24 -14.12 11.04
N GLU A 36 12.64 -12.95 10.54
CA GLU A 36 13.42 -11.96 11.31
C GLU A 36 12.64 -11.45 12.52
N LEU A 37 11.33 -11.29 12.39
CA LEU A 37 10.44 -10.88 13.47
C LEU A 37 10.08 -12.03 14.44
N GLY A 38 10.43 -13.27 14.11
CA GLY A 38 9.97 -14.44 14.88
C GLY A 38 8.45 -14.60 14.88
N LEU A 39 7.77 -14.10 13.83
CA LEU A 39 6.32 -14.16 13.72
C LEU A 39 5.87 -15.40 12.93
N PRO A 40 5.30 -16.44 13.58
CA PRO A 40 4.81 -17.61 12.89
C PRO A 40 3.67 -17.27 11.93
N LEU A 41 3.67 -17.87 10.73
CA LEU A 41 2.67 -17.62 9.68
C LEU A 41 1.22 -17.81 10.19
N ARG A 42 1.00 -18.79 11.10
CA ARG A 42 -0.31 -19.04 11.74
C ARG A 42 -0.86 -17.86 12.56
N LYS A 43 0.04 -17.02 13.12
CA LYS A 43 -0.36 -15.81 13.87
C LYS A 43 -0.65 -14.61 13.00
N LEU A 44 -0.18 -14.62 11.76
CA LEU A 44 -0.25 -13.48 10.84
C LEU A 44 -1.68 -12.93 10.65
N PRO A 45 -2.73 -13.76 10.43
CA PRO A 45 -4.10 -13.25 10.28
C PRO A 45 -4.57 -12.48 11.52
N ARG A 46 -4.24 -12.99 12.71
CA ARG A 46 -4.60 -12.35 13.98
C ARG A 46 -3.87 -11.02 14.17
N VAL A 47 -2.56 -10.97 13.89
CA VAL A 47 -1.76 -9.74 13.96
C VAL A 47 -2.28 -8.70 12.97
N MET A 48 -2.57 -9.10 11.72
CA MET A 48 -3.11 -8.20 10.69
C MET A 48 -4.49 -7.64 11.08
N ASN A 49 -5.37 -8.45 11.65
CA ASN A 49 -6.67 -7.99 12.11
C ASN A 49 -6.54 -7.01 13.29
N SER A 50 -5.68 -7.31 14.26
CA SER A 50 -5.40 -6.41 15.38
C SER A 50 -4.78 -5.09 14.93
N MET A 51 -3.86 -5.14 13.95
CA MET A 51 -3.30 -3.93 13.34
C MET A 51 -4.39 -3.05 12.71
N ARG A 52 -5.29 -3.63 11.91
CA ARG A 52 -6.40 -2.88 11.28
C ARG A 52 -7.32 -2.22 12.32
N ARG A 53 -7.67 -2.94 13.40
CA ARG A 53 -8.49 -2.39 14.49
C ARG A 53 -7.81 -1.22 15.16
N ARG A 54 -6.54 -1.36 15.53
CA ARG A 54 -5.78 -0.28 16.18
C ARG A 54 -5.58 0.93 15.27
N MET A 55 -5.37 0.70 13.98
CA MET A 55 -5.36 1.82 13.01
C MET A 55 -6.71 2.54 12.94
N ALA A 56 -7.82 1.82 13.13
CA ALA A 56 -9.15 2.44 13.21
C ALA A 56 -9.32 3.28 14.47
N ASP A 57 -8.76 2.84 15.60
CA ASP A 57 -8.88 3.50 16.90
C ASP A 57 -7.93 4.70 17.06
N HIS A 58 -6.81 4.73 16.34
CA HIS A 58 -5.84 5.83 16.36
C HIS A 58 -6.34 7.04 15.56
N ARG A 59 -7.34 7.73 16.12
CA ARG A 59 -7.89 8.98 15.56
C ARG A 59 -6.83 10.07 15.63
N GLY A 60 -6.28 10.50 14.49
CA GLY A 60 -5.48 11.73 14.40
C GLY A 60 -3.98 11.56 14.13
N THR A 61 -3.43 10.32 14.09
CA THR A 61 -1.99 10.11 13.83
C THR A 61 -1.66 9.67 12.40
N LEU A 62 -2.67 9.31 11.60
CA LEU A 62 -2.49 8.89 10.22
C LEU A 62 -3.17 9.91 9.30
N SER A 63 -2.38 10.54 8.45
CA SER A 63 -2.82 11.47 7.42
C SER A 63 -2.31 11.02 6.05
N LEU A 64 -2.92 11.53 5.01
CA LEU A 64 -2.37 11.40 3.67
C LEU A 64 -1.00 12.07 3.60
N PHE A 65 -0.12 11.56 2.75
CA PHE A 65 1.10 12.30 2.42
C PHE A 65 0.74 13.66 1.82
N PRO A 66 1.54 14.70 2.09
CA PRO A 66 1.31 16.03 1.54
C PRO A 66 1.16 16.00 0.02
N GLY A 67 0.15 16.70 -0.51
CA GLY A 67 -0.13 16.80 -1.93
C GLY A 67 -0.96 15.64 -2.53
N ILE A 68 -1.23 14.56 -1.80
CA ILE A 68 -2.02 13.42 -2.35
C ILE A 68 -3.45 13.86 -2.72
N ALA A 69 -4.10 14.71 -1.93
CA ALA A 69 -5.44 15.19 -2.25
C ALA A 69 -5.46 15.93 -3.59
N ASP A 70 -4.53 16.86 -3.78
CA ASP A 70 -4.41 17.62 -5.04
C ASP A 70 -4.07 16.71 -6.23
N ALA A 71 -3.18 15.74 -6.04
CA ALA A 71 -2.84 14.76 -7.06
C ALA A 71 -4.04 13.92 -7.50
N LEU A 72 -4.86 13.44 -6.55
CA LEU A 72 -6.08 12.68 -6.86
C LEU A 72 -7.08 13.53 -7.65
N HIS A 73 -7.27 14.79 -7.27
CA HIS A 73 -8.13 15.72 -8.00
C HIS A 73 -7.62 15.98 -9.43
N ARG A 74 -6.33 16.26 -9.60
CA ARG A 74 -5.72 16.49 -10.92
C ARG A 74 -5.89 15.28 -11.84
N LEU A 75 -5.57 14.09 -11.36
CA LEU A 75 -5.74 12.84 -12.10
C LEU A 75 -7.21 12.61 -12.50
N ALA A 76 -8.14 12.84 -11.59
CA ALA A 76 -9.57 12.70 -11.89
C ALA A 76 -10.05 13.69 -12.95
N VAL A 77 -9.63 14.94 -12.88
CA VAL A 77 -9.96 15.99 -13.88
C VAL A 77 -9.36 15.66 -15.25
N SER A 78 -8.17 15.04 -15.30
CA SER A 78 -7.55 14.56 -16.54
C SER A 78 -8.20 13.29 -17.09
N GLY A 79 -9.29 12.79 -16.47
CA GLY A 79 -10.02 11.62 -16.94
C GLY A 79 -9.44 10.28 -16.53
N VAL A 80 -8.43 10.26 -15.64
CA VAL A 80 -7.86 9.02 -15.10
C VAL A 80 -8.84 8.35 -14.15
N GLN A 81 -9.15 7.08 -14.39
CA GLN A 81 -9.96 6.28 -13.48
C GLN A 81 -9.14 5.85 -12.27
N LEU A 82 -9.58 6.25 -11.08
CA LEU A 82 -8.90 5.98 -9.82
C LEU A 82 -9.48 4.76 -9.13
N ALA A 83 -8.61 3.88 -8.66
CA ALA A 83 -8.98 2.69 -7.87
C ALA A 83 -8.00 2.45 -6.73
N ILE A 84 -8.49 1.85 -5.64
CA ILE A 84 -7.66 1.50 -4.47
C ILE A 84 -7.67 -0.01 -4.23
N VAL A 85 -6.46 -0.58 -4.13
CA VAL A 85 -6.24 -1.95 -3.66
C VAL A 85 -5.40 -1.89 -2.39
N SER A 86 -5.99 -2.26 -1.25
CA SER A 86 -5.36 -2.11 0.06
C SER A 86 -5.60 -3.30 0.98
N SER A 87 -4.61 -3.61 1.82
CA SER A 87 -4.79 -4.56 2.93
C SER A 87 -5.58 -3.97 4.11
N ASN A 88 -5.76 -2.64 4.13
CA ASN A 88 -6.60 -1.98 5.13
C ASN A 88 -8.10 -2.19 4.85
N SER A 89 -8.96 -1.92 5.83
CA SER A 89 -10.41 -1.96 5.61
C SER A 89 -10.86 -0.77 4.77
N ARG A 90 -12.01 -0.92 4.09
CA ARG A 90 -12.59 0.15 3.27
C ARG A 90 -12.91 1.38 4.12
N GLU A 91 -13.50 1.17 5.29
CA GLU A 91 -13.87 2.25 6.22
C GLU A 91 -12.64 3.07 6.65
N ASN A 92 -11.50 2.38 6.90
CA ASN A 92 -10.26 3.07 7.25
C ASN A 92 -9.71 3.86 6.07
N VAL A 93 -9.72 3.29 4.87
CA VAL A 93 -9.23 3.96 3.66
C VAL A 93 -10.08 5.21 3.37
N GLU A 94 -11.41 5.09 3.37
CA GLU A 94 -12.32 6.22 3.14
C GLU A 94 -12.18 7.32 4.20
N ARG A 95 -11.96 6.92 5.45
CA ARG A 95 -11.71 7.87 6.54
C ARG A 95 -10.44 8.68 6.33
N PHE A 96 -9.34 8.03 5.91
CA PHE A 96 -8.07 8.71 5.66
C PHE A 96 -8.11 9.60 4.43
N LEU A 97 -8.86 9.21 3.40
CA LEU A 97 -9.08 10.02 2.21
C LEU A 97 -9.91 11.27 2.51
N GLY A 98 -10.84 11.18 3.46
CA GLY A 98 -11.88 12.16 3.61
C GLY A 98 -12.95 12.03 2.53
N ARG A 99 -14.11 12.68 2.75
CA ARG A 99 -15.30 12.52 1.89
C ARG A 99 -15.04 12.89 0.42
N ASP A 100 -14.36 14.01 0.21
CA ASP A 100 -14.16 14.56 -1.14
C ASP A 100 -13.24 13.66 -1.98
N ASN A 101 -12.07 13.28 -1.43
CA ASN A 101 -11.15 12.40 -2.13
C ASN A 101 -11.70 10.98 -2.30
N ALA A 102 -12.47 10.48 -1.32
CA ALA A 102 -13.10 9.16 -1.41
C ALA A 102 -14.12 9.10 -2.56
N GLY A 103 -14.80 10.21 -2.86
CA GLY A 103 -15.72 10.35 -3.98
C GLY A 103 -15.07 10.27 -5.36
N LEU A 104 -13.75 10.51 -5.46
CA LEU A 104 -12.99 10.39 -6.71
C LEU A 104 -12.65 8.94 -7.05
N ILE A 105 -12.76 8.01 -6.10
CA ILE A 105 -12.32 6.63 -6.27
C ILE A 105 -13.47 5.78 -6.81
N GLY A 106 -13.37 5.38 -8.07
CA GLY A 106 -14.40 4.57 -8.74
C GLY A 106 -14.46 3.10 -8.29
N CYS A 107 -13.36 2.53 -7.79
CA CYS A 107 -13.34 1.13 -7.36
C CYS A 107 -12.45 0.91 -6.13
N TYR A 108 -12.98 0.18 -5.14
CA TYR A 108 -12.27 -0.23 -3.93
C TYR A 108 -12.15 -1.76 -3.86
N ALA A 109 -10.92 -2.24 -3.62
CA ALA A 109 -10.63 -3.63 -3.30
C ALA A 109 -9.83 -3.70 -1.99
N CYS A 110 -10.48 -3.46 -0.88
CA CYS A 110 -9.91 -3.36 0.45
C CYS A 110 -9.96 -4.69 1.23
N GLY A 111 -9.28 -4.75 2.39
CA GLY A 111 -9.23 -5.93 3.24
C GLY A 111 -8.47 -7.11 2.63
N VAL A 112 -7.59 -6.86 1.67
CA VAL A 112 -6.86 -7.88 0.94
C VAL A 112 -5.87 -8.60 1.87
N SER A 113 -5.82 -9.93 1.77
CA SER A 113 -4.76 -10.69 2.44
C SER A 113 -3.39 -10.38 1.85
N MET A 114 -2.33 -10.69 2.59
CA MET A 114 -0.95 -10.45 2.15
C MET A 114 -0.64 -11.06 0.77
N PHE A 115 -1.30 -12.15 0.39
CA PHE A 115 -1.09 -12.88 -0.86
C PHE A 115 -2.19 -12.69 -1.91
N GLY A 116 -3.22 -11.88 -1.63
CA GLY A 116 -4.40 -11.75 -2.50
C GLY A 116 -4.38 -10.54 -3.44
N LYS A 117 -3.34 -9.73 -3.43
CA LYS A 117 -3.31 -8.41 -4.09
C LYS A 117 -3.42 -8.53 -5.63
N ALA A 118 -2.73 -9.47 -6.26
CA ALA A 118 -2.80 -9.70 -7.71
C ALA A 118 -4.22 -10.09 -8.20
N SER A 119 -4.90 -10.95 -7.44
CA SER A 119 -6.30 -11.33 -7.75
C SER A 119 -7.23 -10.12 -7.69
N LYS A 120 -7.01 -9.23 -6.72
CA LYS A 120 -7.81 -8.00 -6.56
C LYS A 120 -7.51 -6.97 -7.64
N LEU A 121 -6.26 -6.83 -8.06
CA LEU A 121 -5.92 -5.99 -9.22
C LEU A 121 -6.66 -6.45 -10.47
N ARG A 122 -6.63 -7.74 -10.79
CA ARG A 122 -7.42 -8.29 -11.91
C ARG A 122 -8.93 -8.07 -11.75
N GLN A 123 -9.45 -8.15 -10.52
CA GLN A 123 -10.86 -7.87 -10.25
C GLN A 123 -11.21 -6.40 -10.50
N VAL A 124 -10.33 -5.47 -10.08
CA VAL A 124 -10.48 -4.03 -10.33
C VAL A 124 -10.51 -3.76 -11.83
N LEU A 125 -9.54 -4.27 -12.60
CA LEU A 125 -9.49 -4.08 -14.06
C LEU A 125 -10.77 -4.54 -14.75
N ARG A 126 -11.29 -5.72 -14.37
CA ARG A 126 -12.57 -6.21 -14.94
C ARG A 126 -13.75 -5.31 -14.60
N ARG A 127 -13.83 -4.78 -13.37
CA ARG A 127 -14.91 -3.90 -12.93
C ARG A 127 -14.87 -2.53 -13.58
N SER A 128 -13.65 -2.02 -13.80
CA SER A 128 -13.43 -0.72 -14.44
C SER A 128 -13.45 -0.78 -15.96
N ALA A 129 -13.58 -1.97 -16.55
CA ALA A 129 -13.51 -2.21 -18.00
C ALA A 129 -12.22 -1.64 -18.64
N VAL A 130 -11.13 -1.53 -17.85
CA VAL A 130 -9.83 -1.03 -18.31
C VAL A 130 -8.95 -2.21 -18.72
N GLN A 131 -8.36 -2.12 -19.91
CA GLN A 131 -7.39 -3.11 -20.36
C GLN A 131 -6.08 -2.96 -19.56
N HIS A 132 -5.42 -4.08 -19.27
CA HIS A 132 -4.21 -4.13 -18.43
C HIS A 132 -3.08 -3.22 -18.91
N GLN A 133 -2.93 -3.03 -20.23
CA GLN A 133 -1.91 -2.16 -20.83
C GLN A 133 -2.12 -0.66 -20.58
N TYR A 134 -3.33 -0.26 -20.20
CA TYR A 134 -3.68 1.13 -19.85
C TYR A 134 -3.80 1.35 -18.35
N ALA A 135 -3.31 0.41 -17.56
CA ALA A 135 -3.35 0.48 -16.10
C ALA A 135 -1.93 0.46 -15.52
N ILE A 136 -1.71 1.29 -14.51
CA ILE A 136 -0.51 1.27 -13.69
C ILE A 136 -0.92 1.07 -12.22
N TYR A 137 -0.26 0.14 -11.53
CA TYR A 137 -0.42 -0.02 -10.09
C TYR A 137 0.71 0.71 -9.36
N ILE A 138 0.34 1.70 -8.56
CA ILE A 138 1.28 2.54 -7.82
C ILE A 138 1.39 2.03 -6.39
N GLY A 139 2.62 1.83 -5.93
CA GLY A 139 2.87 1.32 -4.60
C GLY A 139 4.29 1.59 -4.10
N ASP A 140 4.49 1.33 -2.83
CA ASP A 140 5.71 1.59 -2.09
C ASP A 140 6.34 0.32 -1.51
N GLU A 141 5.82 -0.85 -1.88
CA GLU A 141 6.29 -2.12 -1.37
C GLU A 141 6.71 -3.08 -2.50
N ILE A 142 7.72 -3.93 -2.24
CA ILE A 142 8.14 -5.00 -3.17
C ILE A 142 6.97 -5.90 -3.55
N ARG A 143 6.10 -6.23 -2.59
CA ARG A 143 4.90 -7.03 -2.85
C ARG A 143 3.87 -6.34 -3.76
N ASP A 144 3.94 -5.02 -3.91
CA ASP A 144 3.12 -4.28 -4.88
C ASP A 144 3.62 -4.55 -6.30
N ALA A 145 4.93 -4.50 -6.50
CA ALA A 145 5.56 -4.86 -7.75
C ALA A 145 5.28 -6.32 -8.15
N GLU A 146 5.41 -7.25 -7.20
CA GLU A 146 5.07 -8.66 -7.41
C GLU A 146 3.60 -8.84 -7.82
N ALA A 147 2.69 -8.12 -7.16
CA ALA A 147 1.27 -8.17 -7.47
C ALA A 147 0.94 -7.58 -8.84
N ALA A 148 1.54 -6.45 -9.20
CA ALA A 148 1.38 -5.81 -10.51
C ALA A 148 1.88 -6.75 -11.62
N LYS A 149 3.08 -7.31 -11.47
CA LYS A 149 3.65 -8.30 -12.38
C LYS A 149 2.74 -9.53 -12.56
N ALA A 150 2.26 -10.09 -11.43
CA ALA A 150 1.34 -11.24 -11.47
C ALA A 150 -0.03 -10.90 -12.05
N ALA A 151 -0.46 -9.64 -12.02
CA ALA A 151 -1.69 -9.17 -12.65
C ALA A 151 -1.51 -8.78 -14.13
N GLY A 152 -0.27 -8.68 -14.61
CA GLY A 152 0.06 -8.29 -15.98
C GLY A 152 -0.12 -6.79 -16.24
N ILE A 153 0.07 -5.94 -15.22
CA ILE A 153 -0.02 -4.48 -15.33
C ILE A 153 1.31 -3.80 -15.00
N ALA A 154 1.49 -2.58 -15.47
CA ALA A 154 2.64 -1.77 -15.13
C ALA A 154 2.71 -1.51 -13.61
N PHE A 155 3.91 -1.39 -13.08
CA PHE A 155 4.17 -0.98 -11.70
C PHE A 155 4.84 0.39 -11.66
N GLY A 156 4.27 1.31 -10.89
CA GLY A 156 4.85 2.60 -10.55
C GLY A 156 5.32 2.60 -9.11
N ALA A 157 6.61 2.83 -8.89
CA ALA A 157 7.19 2.87 -7.55
C ALA A 157 7.18 4.28 -6.98
N VAL A 158 6.71 4.46 -5.74
CA VAL A 158 6.82 5.72 -5.00
C VAL A 158 7.91 5.62 -3.93
N THR A 159 8.82 6.62 -3.87
CA THR A 159 10.03 6.53 -3.02
C THR A 159 9.84 7.07 -1.60
N TRP A 160 8.70 7.70 -1.32
CA TRP A 160 8.37 8.26 0.01
C TRP A 160 7.67 7.29 0.97
N GLY A 161 7.57 6.01 0.56
CA GLY A 161 6.85 4.99 1.32
C GLY A 161 7.73 4.04 2.13
N GLN A 162 7.30 2.76 2.21
CA GLN A 162 7.85 1.74 3.08
C GLN A 162 9.25 1.26 2.66
N HIS A 163 9.45 0.81 1.41
CA HIS A 163 10.71 0.24 0.96
C HIS A 163 11.67 1.32 0.43
N SER A 164 12.95 1.00 0.43
CA SER A 164 13.97 1.89 -0.14
C SER A 164 13.82 2.02 -1.66
N GLN A 165 14.28 3.14 -2.19
CA GLN A 165 14.29 3.34 -3.64
C GLN A 165 15.13 2.28 -4.36
N GLU A 166 16.20 1.81 -3.74
CA GLU A 166 17.08 0.76 -4.29
C GLU A 166 16.32 -0.58 -4.40
N ALA A 167 15.64 -0.98 -3.33
CA ALA A 167 14.83 -2.20 -3.32
C ALA A 167 13.69 -2.15 -4.34
N LEU A 168 13.06 -0.98 -4.51
CA LEU A 168 12.01 -0.79 -5.51
C LEU A 168 12.55 -0.77 -6.95
N ARG A 169 13.71 -0.15 -7.19
CA ARG A 169 14.39 -0.18 -8.50
C ARG A 169 14.75 -1.60 -8.95
N ALA A 170 15.15 -2.46 -8.02
CA ALA A 170 15.44 -3.86 -8.29
C ALA A 170 14.23 -4.62 -8.85
N GLN A 171 13.00 -4.16 -8.59
CA GLN A 171 11.76 -4.73 -9.13
C GLN A 171 11.48 -4.31 -10.58
N ARG A 172 12.31 -3.45 -11.18
CA ARG A 172 12.17 -2.92 -12.56
C ARG A 172 10.79 -2.28 -12.79
N PRO A 173 10.40 -1.27 -11.99
CA PRO A 173 9.15 -0.56 -12.21
C PRO A 173 9.15 0.12 -13.58
N ALA A 174 7.96 0.30 -14.15
CA ALA A 174 7.77 1.08 -15.38
C ALA A 174 8.07 2.57 -15.14
N GLU A 175 7.72 3.07 -13.94
CA GLU A 175 7.99 4.43 -13.51
C GLU A 175 8.45 4.46 -12.04
N ILE A 176 9.30 5.45 -11.73
CA ILE A 176 9.69 5.78 -10.36
C ILE A 176 9.34 7.23 -10.11
N PHE A 177 8.50 7.44 -9.11
CA PHE A 177 8.06 8.77 -8.71
C PHE A 177 8.83 9.20 -7.46
N ALA A 178 9.54 10.33 -7.55
CA ALA A 178 10.30 10.88 -6.44
C ALA A 178 9.42 11.69 -5.49
N THR A 179 8.37 12.32 -6.01
CA THR A 179 7.40 13.13 -5.24
C THR A 179 5.97 12.88 -5.72
N VAL A 180 5.00 13.31 -4.91
CA VAL A 180 3.57 13.25 -5.27
C VAL A 180 3.30 14.13 -6.50
N ALA A 181 3.97 15.28 -6.62
CA ALA A 181 3.84 16.16 -7.78
C ALA A 181 4.36 15.48 -9.04
N ASP A 182 5.57 14.89 -9.01
CA ASP A 182 6.13 14.12 -10.13
C ASP A 182 5.17 13.01 -10.60
N MET A 183 4.54 12.30 -9.66
CA MET A 183 3.54 11.28 -9.97
C MET A 183 2.32 11.87 -10.70
N SER A 184 1.76 12.96 -10.20
CA SER A 184 0.59 13.58 -10.83
C SER A 184 0.91 14.21 -12.18
N ASP A 185 2.10 14.80 -12.34
CA ASP A 185 2.51 15.44 -13.61
C ASP A 185 2.73 14.42 -14.72
N LYS A 186 3.24 13.23 -14.39
CA LYS A 186 3.48 12.18 -15.39
C LYS A 186 2.23 11.38 -15.77
N LEU A 187 1.20 11.38 -14.92
CA LEU A 187 0.02 10.54 -15.11
C LEU A 187 -1.26 11.33 -15.46
N SER A 188 -1.17 12.67 -15.51
CA SER A 188 -2.30 13.55 -15.87
C SER A 188 -2.49 13.67 -17.37
#